data_0c540777a63201f5267570d05a8f1f9f
#
_entry.id   0c540777a63201f5267570d05a8f1f9f
#
_cell.length_a   1.000
_cell.length_b   1.000
_cell.length_c   1.000
_cell.angle_alpha   90.00
_cell.angle_beta   90.00
_cell.angle_gamma   90.00
#
_symmetry.space_group_name_H-M   'P 1'
#
loop_
_entity.id
_entity.type
_entity.pdbx_description
1 polymer ?
#
loop_
_entity_poly.entity_id
_entity_poly.type
_entity_poly.pdbx_seq_one_letter_code
_entity_poly.pdbx_strand_id
1 'polypeptide(L)'
;MSDFKEVSINRAANVYFDGKVTSRTITFADGSFKTLGIMQAGDYNFGTNEAELMEITAGDCEILLAGETEWQTIIGGQSFNVDANSSFDIKAKTIIDYCCTYIS
;
A
#
# COMPACT_ATOMS: atom_id res chain seq x y z
N MET A 1 9.47 -17.50 1.15
CA MET A 1 9.78 -16.10 0.82
C MET A 1 9.59 -15.89 -0.66
N SER A 2 8.84 -14.89 -1.05
CA SER A 2 8.59 -14.62 -2.45
C SER A 2 9.42 -13.42 -2.89
N ASP A 3 9.99 -13.53 -4.07
CA ASP A 3 10.81 -12.48 -4.66
C ASP A 3 10.21 -12.07 -6.00
N PHE A 4 10.35 -10.78 -6.33
CA PHE A 4 10.13 -10.35 -7.70
C PHE A 4 11.44 -10.50 -8.46
N LYS A 5 11.38 -11.14 -9.63
CA LYS A 5 12.57 -11.40 -10.46
C LYS A 5 12.50 -10.62 -11.75
N GLU A 6 13.67 -10.26 -12.28
CA GLU A 6 13.80 -9.56 -13.56
C GLU A 6 12.97 -8.30 -13.59
N VAL A 7 13.08 -7.48 -12.53
CA VAL A 7 12.35 -6.24 -12.38
C VAL A 7 13.29 -5.05 -12.36
N SER A 8 12.76 -3.90 -12.72
CA SER A 8 13.47 -2.63 -12.55
C SER A 8 12.92 -1.93 -11.32
N ILE A 9 13.81 -1.31 -10.55
CA ILE A 9 13.45 -0.58 -9.33
C ILE A 9 13.89 0.86 -9.48
N ASN A 10 12.99 1.81 -9.23
CA ASN A 10 13.37 3.22 -9.20
C ASN A 10 14.29 3.46 -8.01
N ARG A 11 15.40 4.14 -8.25
CA ARG A 11 16.36 4.46 -7.18
C ARG A 11 15.78 5.42 -6.15
N ALA A 12 15.01 6.40 -6.62
CA ALA A 12 14.41 7.39 -5.74
C ALA A 12 13.13 6.83 -5.14
N ALA A 13 12.95 7.02 -3.84
CA ALA A 13 11.72 6.65 -3.17
C ALA A 13 10.64 7.69 -3.44
N ASN A 14 9.38 7.24 -3.44
CA ASN A 14 8.22 8.10 -3.29
C ASN A 14 8.08 8.39 -1.79
N VAL A 15 7.94 9.65 -1.43
CA VAL A 15 7.92 10.07 -0.02
C VAL A 15 6.62 10.82 0.26
N TYR A 16 5.91 10.38 1.28
CA TYR A 16 4.63 10.94 1.70
C TYR A 16 4.67 11.24 3.19
N PHE A 17 3.83 12.19 3.64
CA PHE A 17 3.65 12.52 5.06
C PHE A 17 4.98 12.78 5.78
N ASP A 18 5.80 13.64 5.19
CA ASP A 18 7.09 14.06 5.75
C ASP A 18 8.05 12.88 6.03
N GLY A 19 7.99 11.85 5.19
CA GLY A 19 8.87 10.69 5.30
C GLY A 19 8.33 9.56 6.15
N LYS A 20 7.14 9.70 6.71
CA LYS A 20 6.53 8.63 7.52
C LYS A 20 6.08 7.46 6.66
N VAL A 21 5.79 7.69 5.38
CA VAL A 21 5.43 6.67 4.42
C VAL A 21 6.34 6.81 3.21
N THR A 22 6.98 5.71 2.82
CA THR A 22 7.82 5.68 1.62
C THR A 22 7.51 4.44 0.81
N SER A 23 7.74 4.53 -0.50
CA SER A 23 7.63 3.37 -1.38
C SER A 23 8.61 3.49 -2.53
N ARG A 24 8.91 2.37 -3.19
CA ARG A 24 9.68 2.35 -4.42
C ARG A 24 8.88 1.63 -5.49
N THR A 25 8.89 2.21 -6.68
CA THR A 25 8.19 1.63 -7.82
C THR A 25 9.03 0.52 -8.42
N ILE A 26 8.39 -0.63 -8.64
CA ILE A 26 8.97 -1.82 -9.25
C ILE A 26 8.23 -2.06 -10.56
N THR A 27 8.97 -2.10 -11.65
CA THR A 27 8.42 -2.32 -12.99
C THR A 27 8.78 -3.71 -13.48
N PHE A 28 7.79 -4.43 -13.95
CA PHE A 28 7.93 -5.78 -14.47
C PHE A 28 8.22 -5.76 -15.98
N ALA A 29 8.67 -6.90 -16.51
CA ALA A 29 9.04 -7.02 -17.92
C ALA A 29 7.87 -6.72 -18.88
N ASP A 30 6.62 -6.97 -18.44
CA ASP A 30 5.42 -6.70 -19.24
C ASP A 30 4.97 -5.24 -19.21
N GLY A 31 5.70 -4.38 -18.48
CA GLY A 31 5.36 -2.96 -18.34
C GLY A 31 4.45 -2.64 -17.17
N SER A 32 3.88 -3.64 -16.50
CA SER A 32 3.09 -3.40 -15.29
C SER A 32 4.01 -3.01 -14.14
N PHE A 33 3.42 -2.41 -13.10
CA PHE A 33 4.21 -1.97 -11.95
C PHE A 33 3.45 -2.13 -10.65
N LYS A 34 4.22 -2.21 -9.56
CA LYS A 34 3.75 -2.22 -8.18
C LYS A 34 4.63 -1.29 -7.38
N THR A 35 4.21 -0.97 -6.18
CA THR A 35 5.08 -0.27 -5.23
C THR A 35 5.27 -1.14 -3.99
N LEU A 36 6.50 -1.10 -3.45
CA LEU A 36 6.83 -1.73 -2.18
C LEU A 36 7.19 -0.63 -1.20
N GLY A 37 6.56 -0.61 -0.06
CA GLY A 37 6.73 0.49 0.86
C GLY A 37 6.72 0.12 2.31
N ILE A 38 7.11 1.12 3.10
CA ILE A 38 7.11 1.08 4.56
C ILE A 38 6.28 2.26 5.05
N MET A 39 5.43 2.02 6.03
CA MET A 39 4.59 3.01 6.67
C MET A 39 4.86 2.95 8.16
N GLN A 40 5.26 4.07 8.75
CA GLN A 40 5.47 4.15 10.19
C GLN A 40 4.12 4.15 10.90
N ALA A 41 4.10 3.79 12.17
CA ALA A 41 2.89 3.86 12.98
C ALA A 41 2.29 5.27 12.92
N GLY A 42 0.99 5.36 12.77
CA GLY A 42 0.28 6.63 12.64
C GLY A 42 -1.02 6.49 11.86
N ASP A 43 -1.69 7.61 11.68
CA ASP A 43 -2.96 7.67 10.96
C ASP A 43 -2.76 8.38 9.63
N TYR A 44 -3.25 7.78 8.55
CA TYR A 44 -3.08 8.31 7.19
C TYR A 44 -4.36 8.20 6.39
N ASN A 45 -4.51 9.10 5.42
CA ASN A 45 -5.56 9.02 4.40
C ASN A 45 -4.90 8.98 3.03
N PHE A 46 -5.31 8.02 2.21
CA PHE A 46 -4.82 7.87 0.84
C PHE A 46 -5.96 7.95 -0.15
N GLY A 47 -5.72 8.70 -1.22
CA GLY A 47 -6.64 8.73 -2.36
C GLY A 47 -6.17 7.82 -3.48
N THR A 48 -7.10 7.37 -4.30
CA THR A 48 -6.81 6.52 -5.46
C THR A 48 -7.29 7.15 -6.74
N ASN A 49 -6.51 7.00 -7.80
CA ASN A 49 -6.97 7.27 -9.17
C ASN A 49 -7.39 5.95 -9.82
N GLU A 50 -6.56 4.93 -9.71
CA GLU A 50 -6.82 3.58 -10.18
C GLU A 50 -7.25 2.72 -9.00
N ALA A 51 -7.94 1.62 -9.28
CA ALA A 51 -8.20 0.62 -8.27
C ALA A 51 -6.88 0.02 -7.78
N GLU A 52 -6.81 -0.35 -6.52
CA GLU A 52 -5.59 -0.87 -5.90
C GLU A 52 -5.87 -2.13 -5.12
N LEU A 53 -4.92 -3.06 -5.18
CA LEU A 53 -4.84 -4.17 -4.23
C LEU A 53 -3.71 -3.86 -3.26
N MET A 54 -4.06 -3.67 -2.00
CA MET A 54 -3.11 -3.42 -0.92
C MET A 54 -2.84 -4.72 -0.18
N GLU A 55 -1.61 -5.18 -0.25
CA GLU A 55 -1.18 -6.37 0.48
C GLU A 55 -0.33 -5.93 1.67
N ILE A 56 -0.74 -6.34 2.87
CA ILE A 56 0.02 -6.08 4.09
C ILE A 56 0.91 -7.29 4.33
N THR A 57 2.20 -7.11 4.13
CA THR A 57 3.15 -8.21 4.28
C THR A 57 3.58 -8.38 5.73
N ALA A 58 3.60 -7.30 6.50
CA ALA A 58 3.90 -7.35 7.92
C ALA A 58 3.28 -6.15 8.62
N GLY A 59 2.88 -6.35 9.86
CA GLY A 59 2.35 -5.30 10.71
C GLY A 59 0.90 -5.50 11.09
N ASP A 60 0.35 -4.50 11.77
CA ASP A 60 -1.02 -4.52 12.31
C ASP A 60 -1.64 -3.15 12.05
N CYS A 61 -2.78 -3.13 11.40
CA CYS A 61 -3.48 -1.89 11.10
C CYS A 61 -4.99 -2.08 11.06
N GLU A 62 -5.70 -0.96 11.07
CA GLU A 62 -7.13 -0.91 10.79
C GLU A 62 -7.35 0.00 9.60
N ILE A 63 -8.31 -0.35 8.75
CA ILE A 63 -8.66 0.44 7.58
C ILE A 63 -10.13 0.80 7.59
N LEU A 64 -10.45 1.93 6.97
CA LEU A 64 -11.82 2.38 6.74
C LEU A 64 -11.93 2.82 5.28
N LEU A 65 -12.67 2.05 4.50
CA LEU A 65 -12.91 2.39 3.09
C LEU A 65 -13.93 3.51 2.98
N ALA A 66 -13.88 4.25 1.89
CA ALA A 66 -14.80 5.36 1.66
C ALA A 66 -16.25 4.86 1.68
N GLY A 67 -17.12 5.59 2.40
CA GLY A 67 -18.52 5.25 2.52
C GLY A 67 -18.83 4.19 3.58
N GLU A 68 -17.82 3.58 4.16
CA GLU A 68 -18.02 2.60 5.24
C GLU A 68 -17.95 3.28 6.60
N THR A 69 -18.55 2.66 7.59
CA THR A 69 -18.60 3.19 8.95
C THR A 69 -17.87 2.31 9.96
N GLU A 70 -17.49 1.10 9.55
CA GLU A 70 -16.80 0.15 10.43
C GLU A 70 -15.37 -0.06 9.97
N TRP A 71 -14.45 0.05 10.91
CA TRP A 71 -13.03 -0.24 10.68
C TRP A 71 -12.81 -1.74 10.59
N GLN A 72 -11.93 -2.14 9.68
CA GLN A 72 -11.53 -3.54 9.51
C GLN A 72 -10.10 -3.70 9.97
N THR A 73 -9.82 -4.75 10.73
CA THR A 73 -8.46 -5.09 11.13
C THR A 73 -7.79 -5.87 9.99
N ILE A 74 -6.61 -5.41 9.59
CA ILE A 74 -5.80 -6.06 8.57
C ILE A 74 -4.41 -6.29 9.17
N ILE A 75 -3.94 -7.52 9.13
CA ILE A 75 -2.62 -7.88 9.68
C ILE A 75 -1.75 -8.52 8.58
N GLY A 76 -0.48 -8.72 8.90
CA GLY A 76 0.48 -9.33 7.96
C GLY A 76 -0.06 -10.62 7.36
N GLY A 77 0.04 -10.74 6.03
CA GLY A 77 -0.50 -11.84 5.26
C GLY A 77 -1.89 -11.60 4.69
N GLN A 78 -2.53 -10.49 5.05
CA GLN A 78 -3.87 -10.14 4.55
C GLN A 78 -3.80 -8.99 3.56
N SER A 79 -4.89 -8.79 2.83
CA SER A 79 -4.97 -7.75 1.81
C SER A 79 -6.37 -7.15 1.78
N PHE A 80 -6.48 -6.01 1.10
CA PHE A 80 -7.78 -5.37 0.85
C PHE A 80 -7.74 -4.64 -0.48
N ASN A 81 -8.92 -4.47 -1.08
CA ASN A 81 -9.09 -3.77 -2.35
C ASN A 81 -9.63 -2.37 -2.10
N VAL A 82 -9.17 -1.41 -2.90
CA VAL A 82 -9.65 -0.04 -2.89
C VAL A 82 -10.13 0.29 -4.30
N ASP A 83 -11.34 0.87 -4.40
CA ASP A 83 -11.91 1.26 -5.70
C ASP A 83 -11.13 2.40 -6.33
N ALA A 84 -11.23 2.51 -7.65
CA ALA A 84 -10.71 3.66 -8.38
C ALA A 84 -11.46 4.93 -7.97
N ASN A 85 -10.77 6.07 -8.03
CA ASN A 85 -11.34 7.39 -7.74
C ASN A 85 -12.00 7.42 -6.35
N SER A 86 -11.32 6.86 -5.37
CA SER A 86 -11.83 6.70 -4.01
C SER A 86 -10.77 7.11 -3.00
N SER A 87 -10.95 6.67 -1.76
CA SER A 87 -9.98 6.92 -0.68
C SER A 87 -10.18 5.89 0.42
N PHE A 88 -9.20 5.83 1.31
CA PHE A 88 -9.33 5.04 2.53
C PHE A 88 -8.49 5.65 3.64
N ASP A 89 -8.92 5.42 4.87
CA ASP A 89 -8.15 5.76 6.06
C ASP A 89 -7.45 4.51 6.57
N ILE A 90 -6.24 4.67 7.09
CA ILE A 90 -5.50 3.58 7.70
C ILE A 90 -4.91 4.05 9.03
N LYS A 91 -5.11 3.23 10.06
CA LYS A 91 -4.44 3.38 11.35
C LYS A 91 -3.38 2.31 11.46
N ALA A 92 -2.14 2.69 11.21
CA ALA A 92 -1.00 1.79 11.35
C ALA A 92 -0.62 1.73 12.83
N LYS A 93 -0.88 0.60 13.47
CA LYS A 93 -0.58 0.42 14.89
C LYS A 93 0.89 0.11 15.13
N THR A 94 1.51 -0.52 14.15
CA THR A 94 2.94 -0.83 14.12
C THR A 94 3.51 -0.33 12.82
N ILE A 95 4.80 -0.50 12.60
CA ILE A 95 5.37 -0.29 11.27
C ILE A 95 4.71 -1.29 10.31
N ILE A 96 4.37 -0.82 9.12
CA ILE A 96 3.68 -1.63 8.11
C ILE A 96 4.60 -1.81 6.91
N ASP A 97 4.75 -3.06 6.48
CA ASP A 97 5.40 -3.42 5.23
C ASP A 97 4.29 -3.77 4.24
N TYR A 98 4.25 -3.12 3.10
CA TYR A 98 3.12 -3.29 2.19
C TYR A 98 3.56 -3.33 0.73
N CYS A 99 2.71 -3.97 -0.08
CA CYS A 99 2.83 -3.98 -1.53
C CYS A 99 1.51 -3.48 -2.13
N CYS A 100 1.59 -2.49 -3.00
CA CYS A 100 0.44 -1.95 -3.69
C CYS A 100 0.48 -2.34 -5.16
N THR A 101 -0.57 -3.02 -5.63
CA THR A 101 -0.75 -3.35 -7.04
C THR A 101 -1.81 -2.42 -7.61
N TYR A 102 -1.50 -1.77 -8.74
CA TYR A 102 -2.42 -0.87 -9.43
C TYR A 102 -3.18 -1.68 -10.49
N ILE A 103 -4.50 -1.56 -10.46
CA ILE A 103 -5.40 -2.34 -11.34
C ILE A 103 -6.08 -1.36 -12.29
N SER A 104 -5.74 -1.46 -13.56
CA SER A 104 -6.33 -0.60 -14.59
C SER A 104 -7.51 -1.25 -15.28
#